data_94baa8d71864542168254d4b25f4245d
#
_entry.id   94baa8d71864542168254d4b25f4245d
#
_cell.length_a   1.000
_cell.length_b   1.000
_cell.length_c   1.000
_cell.angle_alpha   90.00
_cell.angle_beta   90.00
_cell.angle_gamma   90.00
#
_symmetry.space_group_name_H-M   'P 1'
#
loop_
_entity.id
_entity.type
_entity.pdbx_description
1 polymer ?
#
loop_
_entity_poly.entity_id
_entity_poly.type
_entity_poly.pdbx_seq_one_letter_code
_entity_poly.pdbx_strand_id
1 'polypeptide(L)'
;MGTETNNMKKVISTKNAPAAIGPYSQAILSNNTLYCSGQIAINPTTGNLVMENITSETNQVMQNLLAVLTAADMDFSHVVKCSIFMKDMNDYTAINEVYAKIFGENPPAREAVQVSVLPKNVNVEISVIAVK
;
A
#
# COMPACT_ATOMS: atom_id res chain seq x y z
N MET A 1 16.95 27.37 -12.33
CA MET A 1 16.41 27.31 -12.09
C MET A 1 15.55 26.85 -11.13
N GLY A 2 14.87 27.25 -10.44
CA GLY A 2 13.99 26.80 -9.44
C GLY A 2 12.99 25.77 -9.85
N THR A 3 12.81 25.57 -11.10
CA THR A 3 11.85 24.60 -11.63
C THR A 3 12.21 23.17 -11.23
N GLU A 4 13.46 22.85 -11.12
CA GLU A 4 13.86 21.49 -10.72
C GLU A 4 13.40 21.18 -9.32
N THR A 5 13.52 22.14 -8.41
CA THR A 5 13.09 21.96 -7.03
C THR A 5 11.60 21.69 -6.95
N ASN A 6 10.81 22.39 -7.77
CA ASN A 6 9.36 22.25 -7.74
C ASN A 6 8.90 20.87 -8.20
N ASN A 7 9.72 20.17 -8.98
CA ASN A 7 9.38 18.88 -9.55
C ASN A 7 9.87 17.71 -8.71
N MET A 8 10.59 17.98 -7.62
CA MET A 8 11.20 16.91 -6.83
C MET A 8 10.19 16.16 -5.97
N LYS A 9 9.03 16.75 -5.72
CA LYS A 9 8.06 16.14 -4.84
C LYS A 9 6.66 16.49 -5.31
N LYS A 10 5.90 15.47 -5.67
CA LYS A 10 4.51 15.64 -6.08
C LYS A 10 3.61 14.80 -5.18
N VAL A 11 2.62 15.44 -4.58
CA VAL A 11 1.63 14.74 -3.76
C VAL A 11 0.68 13.99 -4.67
N ILE A 12 0.48 12.71 -4.40
CA ILE A 12 -0.50 11.85 -5.09
C ILE A 12 -1.67 11.64 -4.15
N SER A 13 -2.87 11.85 -4.65
CA SER A 13 -4.09 11.72 -3.87
C SER A 13 -5.20 11.20 -4.76
N THR A 14 -6.04 10.32 -4.22
CA THR A 14 -7.17 9.75 -4.94
C THR A 14 -8.31 9.44 -3.96
N LYS A 15 -9.53 9.58 -4.46
CA LYS A 15 -10.73 9.19 -3.72
C LYS A 15 -10.97 7.69 -3.76
N ASN A 16 -10.26 6.98 -4.61
CA ASN A 16 -10.42 5.53 -4.77
C ASN A 16 -9.62 4.73 -3.75
N ALA A 17 -8.90 5.41 -2.86
CA ALA A 17 -8.23 4.83 -1.71
C ALA A 17 -8.65 5.61 -0.47
N PRO A 18 -8.48 5.04 0.72
CA PRO A 18 -8.85 5.76 1.96
C PRO A 18 -8.11 7.07 2.08
N ALA A 19 -8.84 8.12 2.46
CA ALA A 19 -8.24 9.44 2.69
C ALA A 19 -7.23 9.36 3.83
N ALA A 20 -6.18 10.17 3.74
CA ALA A 20 -5.22 10.30 4.81
C ALA A 20 -5.90 10.91 6.03
N ILE A 21 -5.79 10.25 7.18
CA ILE A 21 -6.45 10.67 8.42
C ILE A 21 -5.47 11.31 9.39
N GLY A 22 -4.35 11.80 8.89
CA GLY A 22 -3.33 12.44 9.70
C GLY A 22 -2.46 13.32 8.82
N PRO A 23 -1.36 13.82 9.36
CA PRO A 23 -0.48 14.74 8.63
C PRO A 23 0.46 13.97 7.68
N TYR A 24 -0.13 13.27 6.69
CA TYR A 24 0.66 12.53 5.70
C TYR A 24 -0.10 12.50 4.37
N SER A 25 0.62 12.21 3.30
CA SER A 25 0.05 12.03 1.97
C SER A 25 -0.17 10.56 1.69
N GLN A 26 -1.14 10.23 0.84
CA GLN A 26 -1.33 8.85 0.39
C GLN A 26 -0.08 8.33 -0.30
N ALA A 27 0.55 9.17 -1.12
CA ALA A 27 1.82 8.82 -1.74
C ALA A 27 2.54 10.10 -2.20
N ILE A 28 3.84 9.97 -2.39
CA ILE A 28 4.69 11.03 -2.91
C ILE A 28 5.43 10.49 -4.12
N LEU A 29 5.35 11.22 -5.22
CA LEU A 29 6.15 10.96 -6.41
C LEU A 29 7.35 11.91 -6.39
N SER A 30 8.55 11.34 -6.41
CA SER A 30 9.79 12.11 -6.47
C SER A 30 10.61 11.57 -7.64
N ASN A 31 10.77 12.39 -8.64
CA ASN A 31 11.32 11.96 -9.92
C ASN A 31 10.49 10.78 -10.45
N ASN A 32 11.08 9.61 -10.61
CA ASN A 32 10.40 8.42 -11.13
C ASN A 32 10.00 7.44 -10.02
N THR A 33 10.17 7.80 -8.77
CA THR A 33 9.93 6.92 -7.63
C THR A 33 8.69 7.35 -6.87
N LEU A 34 7.79 6.40 -6.66
CA LEU A 34 6.58 6.61 -5.88
C LEU A 34 6.73 5.93 -4.52
N TYR A 35 6.52 6.71 -3.46
CA TYR A 35 6.53 6.23 -2.09
C TYR A 35 5.09 6.22 -1.59
N CYS A 36 4.51 5.04 -1.42
CA CYS A 36 3.13 4.91 -0.94
C CYS A 36 3.13 4.72 0.57
N SER A 37 2.29 5.49 1.25
CA SER A 37 2.03 5.26 2.68
C SER A 37 1.40 3.90 2.90
N GLY A 38 1.56 3.36 4.10
CA GLY A 38 0.95 2.10 4.46
C GLY A 38 -0.57 2.15 4.34
N GLN A 39 -1.14 1.11 3.75
CA GLN A 39 -2.58 0.98 3.59
C GLN A 39 -3.10 -0.11 4.52
N ILE A 40 -4.24 0.18 5.14
CA ILE A 40 -5.02 -0.81 5.90
C ILE A 40 -6.34 -1.03 5.16
N ALA A 41 -7.09 -2.04 5.58
CA ALA A 41 -8.24 -2.51 4.81
C ALA A 41 -9.49 -1.67 5.04
N ILE A 42 -9.41 -0.36 4.84
CA ILE A 42 -10.59 0.50 4.83
C ILE A 42 -11.18 0.48 3.43
N ASN A 43 -12.47 0.21 3.34
CA ASN A 43 -13.20 0.35 2.07
C ASN A 43 -13.40 1.85 1.81
N PRO A 44 -12.83 2.42 0.74
CA PRO A 44 -12.91 3.87 0.54
C PRO A 44 -14.32 4.38 0.23
N THR A 45 -15.21 3.50 -0.22
CA THR A 45 -16.60 3.88 -0.52
C THR A 45 -17.43 4.00 0.76
N THR A 46 -17.27 3.06 1.69
CA THR A 46 -18.09 3.00 2.91
C THR A 46 -17.41 3.60 4.13
N GLY A 47 -16.08 3.66 4.12
CA GLY A 47 -15.30 4.07 5.29
C GLY A 47 -15.15 2.97 6.33
N ASN A 48 -15.68 1.78 6.07
CA ASN A 48 -15.65 0.68 7.03
C ASN A 48 -14.43 -0.21 6.80
N LEU A 49 -13.98 -0.85 7.87
CA LEU A 49 -12.92 -1.85 7.80
C LEU A 49 -13.46 -3.16 7.22
N VAL A 50 -12.66 -3.80 6.37
CA VAL A 50 -12.96 -5.12 5.79
C VAL A 50 -12.11 -6.13 6.54
N MET A 51 -12.69 -6.80 7.52
CA MET A 51 -11.96 -7.68 8.44
C MET A 51 -12.64 -9.02 8.66
N GLU A 52 -13.44 -9.50 7.70
CA GLU A 52 -14.13 -10.78 7.85
C GLU A 52 -13.15 -11.94 8.01
N ASN A 53 -12.05 -11.89 7.26
CA ASN A 53 -10.97 -12.86 7.36
C ASN A 53 -9.71 -12.19 6.79
N ILE A 54 -8.56 -12.82 7.03
CA ILE A 54 -7.29 -12.22 6.63
C ILE A 54 -7.15 -12.12 5.10
N THR A 55 -7.73 -13.03 4.36
CA THR A 55 -7.69 -13.01 2.89
C THR A 55 -8.44 -11.79 2.36
N SER A 56 -9.67 -11.56 2.83
CA SER A 56 -10.47 -10.40 2.42
C SER A 56 -9.82 -9.11 2.85
N GLU A 57 -9.27 -9.07 4.04
CA GLU A 57 -8.57 -7.89 4.56
C GLU A 57 -7.36 -7.57 3.69
N THR A 58 -6.53 -8.56 3.37
CA THR A 58 -5.35 -8.36 2.53
C THR A 58 -5.72 -7.92 1.12
N ASN A 59 -6.78 -8.52 0.55
CA ASN A 59 -7.27 -8.11 -0.77
C ASN A 59 -7.67 -6.63 -0.78
N GLN A 60 -8.36 -6.16 0.26
CA GLN A 60 -8.74 -4.74 0.33
C GLN A 60 -7.51 -3.83 0.43
N VAL A 61 -6.52 -4.23 1.22
CA VAL A 61 -5.27 -3.48 1.31
C VAL A 61 -4.64 -3.34 -0.08
N MET A 62 -4.58 -4.43 -0.83
CA MET A 62 -3.95 -4.42 -2.16
C MET A 62 -4.76 -3.59 -3.15
N GLN A 63 -6.09 -3.62 -3.08
CA GLN A 63 -6.93 -2.75 -3.91
C GLN A 63 -6.68 -1.27 -3.61
N ASN A 64 -6.51 -0.94 -2.34
CA ASN A 64 -6.20 0.44 -1.93
C ASN A 64 -4.84 0.88 -2.49
N LEU A 65 -3.84 0.00 -2.43
CA LEU A 65 -2.54 0.30 -3.01
C LEU A 65 -2.62 0.47 -4.53
N LEU A 66 -3.40 -0.38 -5.20
CA LEU A 66 -3.57 -0.27 -6.65
C LEU A 66 -4.19 1.08 -7.03
N ALA A 67 -5.16 1.54 -6.25
CA ALA A 67 -5.79 2.84 -6.51
C ALA A 67 -4.78 3.97 -6.40
N VAL A 68 -3.90 3.92 -5.41
CA VAL A 68 -2.85 4.94 -5.25
C VAL A 68 -1.84 4.85 -6.39
N LEU A 69 -1.41 3.65 -6.76
CA LEU A 69 -0.50 3.44 -7.89
C LEU A 69 -1.11 3.99 -9.18
N THR A 70 -2.38 3.67 -9.43
CA THR A 70 -3.10 4.12 -10.62
C THR A 70 -3.15 5.65 -10.69
N ALA A 71 -3.31 6.32 -9.57
CA ALA A 71 -3.32 7.78 -9.51
C ALA A 71 -1.97 8.38 -9.94
N ALA A 72 -0.91 7.60 -9.91
CA ALA A 72 0.42 8.00 -10.37
C ALA A 72 0.78 7.37 -11.72
N ASP A 73 -0.21 6.84 -12.44
CA ASP A 73 -0.03 6.16 -13.73
C ASP A 73 0.88 4.95 -13.63
N MET A 74 0.80 4.24 -12.50
CA MET A 74 1.56 3.02 -12.24
C MET A 74 0.64 1.86 -11.92
N ASP A 75 1.19 0.65 -11.91
CA ASP A 75 0.49 -0.55 -11.47
C ASP A 75 1.46 -1.44 -10.69
N PHE A 76 1.01 -2.65 -10.34
CA PHE A 76 1.84 -3.54 -9.51
C PHE A 76 3.15 -3.95 -10.18
N SER A 77 3.22 -3.90 -11.51
CA SER A 77 4.47 -4.26 -12.22
C SER A 77 5.59 -3.24 -11.96
N HIS A 78 5.26 -2.05 -11.48
CA HIS A 78 6.24 -1.01 -11.17
C HIS A 78 6.76 -1.10 -9.73
N VAL A 79 6.14 -1.94 -8.89
CA VAL A 79 6.51 -2.05 -7.48
C VAL A 79 7.85 -2.77 -7.35
N VAL A 80 8.79 -2.14 -6.66
CA VAL A 80 10.12 -2.70 -6.45
C VAL A 80 10.36 -3.13 -5.02
N LYS A 81 9.57 -2.62 -4.08
CA LYS A 81 9.74 -2.94 -2.65
C LYS A 81 8.39 -2.92 -1.96
N CYS A 82 8.14 -3.92 -1.13
CA CYS A 82 6.98 -3.97 -0.24
C CYS A 82 7.43 -4.13 1.21
N SER A 83 6.68 -3.52 2.12
CA SER A 83 6.83 -3.76 3.55
C SER A 83 5.49 -4.23 4.09
N ILE A 84 5.46 -5.42 4.67
CA ILE A 84 4.25 -6.02 5.21
C ILE A 84 4.39 -6.07 6.73
N PHE A 85 3.43 -5.43 7.41
CA PHE A 85 3.35 -5.45 8.86
C PHE A 85 2.09 -6.22 9.23
N MET A 86 2.21 -7.20 10.12
CA MET A 86 1.07 -8.02 10.52
C MET A 86 0.99 -8.13 12.02
N LYS A 87 -0.22 -8.29 12.50
CA LYS A 87 -0.48 -8.43 13.93
C LYS A 87 -0.07 -9.81 14.43
N ASP A 88 -0.14 -10.83 13.57
CA ASP A 88 0.09 -12.22 13.94
C ASP A 88 0.79 -12.93 12.78
N MET A 89 1.97 -13.48 13.03
CA MET A 89 2.71 -14.23 12.00
C MET A 89 1.98 -15.49 11.55
N ASN A 90 1.00 -15.95 12.28
CA ASN A 90 0.16 -17.07 11.83
C ASN A 90 -0.66 -16.71 10.59
N ASP A 91 -0.81 -15.43 10.29
CA ASP A 91 -1.50 -14.97 9.07
C ASP A 91 -0.58 -14.94 7.84
N TYR A 92 0.70 -15.23 8.03
CA TYR A 92 1.72 -15.09 6.99
C TYR A 92 1.35 -15.87 5.71
N THR A 93 0.93 -17.12 5.84
CA THR A 93 0.61 -17.95 4.69
C THR A 93 -0.57 -17.39 3.89
N ALA A 94 -1.63 -16.97 4.57
CA ALA A 94 -2.81 -16.43 3.88
C ALA A 94 -2.49 -15.11 3.18
N ILE A 95 -1.70 -14.25 3.82
CA ILE A 95 -1.25 -12.99 3.22
C ILE A 95 -0.40 -13.29 1.98
N ASN A 96 0.51 -14.25 2.06
CA ASN A 96 1.36 -14.63 0.94
C ASN A 96 0.57 -15.17 -0.25
N GLU A 97 -0.54 -15.86 0.00
CA GLU A 97 -1.36 -16.38 -1.10
C GLU A 97 -1.98 -15.27 -1.92
N VAL A 98 -2.48 -14.21 -1.24
CA VAL A 98 -3.00 -13.04 -1.93
C VAL A 98 -1.87 -12.32 -2.68
N TYR A 99 -0.76 -12.12 -2.01
CA TYR A 99 0.40 -11.42 -2.53
C TYR A 99 0.94 -12.10 -3.79
N ALA A 100 1.07 -13.43 -3.76
CA ALA A 100 1.61 -14.21 -4.88
C ALA A 100 0.76 -14.09 -6.14
N LYS A 101 -0.57 -14.06 -5.98
CA LYS A 101 -1.47 -13.92 -7.12
C LYS A 101 -1.31 -12.56 -7.82
N ILE A 102 -0.93 -11.54 -7.07
CA ILE A 102 -0.80 -10.18 -7.57
C ILE A 102 0.53 -9.99 -8.28
N PHE A 103 1.63 -10.45 -7.70
CA PHE A 103 2.96 -10.15 -8.22
C PHE A 103 3.52 -11.22 -9.18
N GLY A 104 3.02 -12.44 -9.10
CA GLY A 104 3.42 -13.48 -10.06
C GLY A 104 4.90 -13.85 -9.97
N GLU A 105 5.54 -13.94 -11.13
CA GLU A 105 6.88 -14.52 -11.24
C GLU A 105 8.01 -13.63 -10.80
N ASN A 106 7.84 -12.32 -10.92
CA ASN A 106 8.91 -11.37 -10.57
C ASN A 106 8.47 -10.47 -9.43
N PRO A 107 8.32 -11.03 -8.21
CA PRO A 107 7.86 -10.24 -7.09
C PRO A 107 8.90 -9.21 -6.65
N PRO A 108 8.45 -8.12 -6.02
CA PRO A 108 9.38 -7.12 -5.51
C PRO A 108 10.16 -7.64 -4.31
N ALA A 109 11.23 -6.93 -3.96
CA ALA A 109 11.90 -7.15 -2.69
C ALA A 109 10.93 -6.85 -1.55
N ARG A 110 11.06 -7.53 -0.40
CA ARG A 110 10.08 -7.44 0.66
C ARG A 110 10.66 -7.79 2.02
N GLU A 111 10.11 -7.16 3.06
CA GLU A 111 10.16 -7.73 4.41
C GLU A 111 8.74 -7.90 4.93
N ALA A 112 8.57 -8.84 5.84
CA ALA A 112 7.28 -9.11 6.48
C ALA A 112 7.55 -9.39 7.95
N VAL A 113 6.97 -8.59 8.84
CA VAL A 113 7.24 -8.67 10.27
C VAL A 113 5.96 -8.59 11.07
N GLN A 114 5.99 -9.20 12.25
CA GLN A 114 4.92 -9.05 13.22
C GLN A 114 5.20 -7.83 14.08
N VAL A 115 4.17 -7.02 14.32
CA VAL A 115 4.25 -5.84 15.18
C VAL A 115 3.25 -5.97 16.33
N SER A 116 3.43 -5.15 17.37
CA SER A 116 2.56 -5.20 18.54
C SER A 116 1.13 -4.81 18.22
N VAL A 117 0.95 -3.72 17.46
CA VAL A 117 -0.38 -3.20 17.13
C VAL A 117 -0.28 -2.37 15.85
N LEU A 118 -1.35 -2.38 15.08
CA LEU A 118 -1.46 -1.59 13.85
C LEU A 118 -2.57 -0.54 14.03
N PRO A 119 -2.59 0.50 13.18
CA PRO A 119 -3.65 1.51 13.24
C PRO A 119 -5.03 0.84 13.21
N LYS A 120 -5.96 1.35 14.02
CA LYS A 120 -7.31 0.83 14.14
C LYS A 120 -7.34 -0.67 14.50
N ASN A 121 -6.24 -1.17 15.06
CA ASN A 121 -6.11 -2.56 15.49
C ASN A 121 -6.40 -3.56 14.37
N VAL A 122 -6.02 -3.23 13.14
CA VAL A 122 -6.15 -4.14 12.01
C VAL A 122 -5.12 -5.25 12.07
N ASN A 123 -5.23 -6.23 11.17
CA ASN A 123 -4.36 -7.40 11.16
C ASN A 123 -3.19 -7.28 10.18
N VAL A 124 -3.30 -6.40 9.19
CA VAL A 124 -2.25 -6.26 8.17
C VAL A 124 -2.20 -4.82 7.65
N GLU A 125 -0.99 -4.35 7.40
CA GLU A 125 -0.72 -3.06 6.76
C GLU A 125 0.40 -3.25 5.78
N ILE A 126 0.28 -2.69 4.57
CA ILE A 126 1.30 -2.86 3.53
C ILE A 126 1.61 -1.50 2.91
N SER A 127 2.89 -1.22 2.75
CA SER A 127 3.38 -0.06 2.00
C SER A 127 4.25 -0.54 0.84
N VAL A 128 4.37 0.30 -0.19
CA VAL A 128 5.16 -0.07 -1.36
C VAL A 128 5.98 1.12 -1.85
N ILE A 129 7.06 0.79 -2.57
CA ILE A 129 7.84 1.74 -3.35
C ILE A 129 7.77 1.25 -4.79
N ALA A 130 7.46 2.15 -5.71
CA ALA A 130 7.32 1.83 -7.14
C ALA A 130 8.17 2.78 -7.98
N VAL A 131 8.62 2.30 -9.13
CA VAL A 131 9.47 3.07 -10.04
C VAL A 131 8.96 2.89 -11.47
N LYS A 132 8.91 3.99 -12.22
CA LYS A 132 8.45 3.92 -13.61
C LYS A 132 9.44 4.53 -14.61
#